data_56c8eb83f22711559fb9dee980d28760
#
_entry.id   56c8eb83f22711559fb9dee980d28760
#
_cell.length_a   1.000
_cell.length_b   1.000
_cell.length_c   1.000
_cell.angle_alpha   90.00
_cell.angle_beta   90.00
_cell.angle_gamma   90.00
#
_symmetry.space_group_name_H-M   'P 1'
#
loop_
_entity.id
_entity.type
_entity.pdbx_description
1 polymer ?
#
loop_
_entity_poly.entity_id
_entity_poly.type
_entity_poly.pdbx_seq_one_letter_code
_entity_poly.pdbx_strand_id
1 'polypeptide(L)'
;MGRLTVGKRIAPAILCAGAMLASLAVGVPSVYAEDTNTGEDRTDLASSVVAGSGDGTINVTYAHDETALEGVVFHVYNVAKWADEGGYEPIGDFADTEKYQVNWDVLNAAPQTFRDMANTLAGYIEVNGTEPAASAVTDADGAVSFTNVGDGMFLVTANRFIEKTLECKGSAMLVALPNVHVEDGANQRVVNIEPKSDCVVPEVKTETLNVKKVWKDAGNTGRPQSITVELLKNGESQGTVELSDANNWQHSWAGLESGNDWKVVEKNVPAGYTTISEYDMTAEDEASVTITNTKPAPPVTPQKPPAQTGADIALVVVVAGAAFILGLLLIIKMRKKEA
;
A
#
# COMPACT_ATOMS: atom_id res chain seq x y z
N MET A 1 -37.32 -66.13 -10.76
CA MET A 1 -37.74 -66.13 -12.20
C MET A 1 -37.85 -64.71 -12.66
N GLY A 2 -37.17 -64.36 -13.78
CA GLY A 2 -37.38 -63.17 -14.52
C GLY A 2 -36.13 -62.31 -14.63
N ARG A 3 -35.18 -62.69 -15.49
CA ARG A 3 -34.16 -61.87 -16.11
C ARG A 3 -34.78 -60.90 -17.14
N LEU A 4 -34.23 -59.71 -17.34
CA LEU A 4 -34.12 -58.97 -18.64
C LEU A 4 -33.22 -57.77 -18.43
N THR A 5 -32.00 -57.82 -18.85
CA THR A 5 -31.24 -57.45 -20.08
C THR A 5 -31.34 -55.97 -20.49
N VAL A 6 -30.22 -55.31 -20.30
CA VAL A 6 -29.39 -54.47 -21.16
C VAL A 6 -30.05 -53.74 -22.35
N GLY A 7 -29.86 -52.46 -22.42
CA GLY A 7 -30.04 -51.62 -23.61
C GLY A 7 -29.04 -50.48 -23.65
N LYS A 8 -27.86 -50.73 -24.24
CA LYS A 8 -26.91 -49.73 -24.74
C LYS A 8 -27.56 -48.97 -25.88
N ARG A 9 -27.49 -47.63 -25.86
CA ARG A 9 -27.64 -46.84 -27.10
C ARG A 9 -26.46 -45.92 -27.27
N ILE A 10 -25.83 -46.11 -28.41
CA ILE A 10 -24.66 -45.47 -28.98
C ILE A 10 -25.11 -44.23 -29.76
N ALA A 11 -24.25 -43.22 -29.76
CA ALA A 11 -24.12 -41.93 -30.42
C ALA A 11 -24.87 -41.66 -31.76
N PRO A 12 -24.84 -40.43 -32.28
CA PRO A 12 -23.79 -40.15 -33.22
C PRO A 12 -23.07 -38.80 -33.03
N ALA A 13 -21.80 -38.81 -33.43
CA ALA A 13 -20.96 -37.67 -33.69
C ALA A 13 -21.47 -36.86 -34.89
N ILE A 14 -21.50 -35.56 -34.78
CA ILE A 14 -21.56 -34.65 -35.93
C ILE A 14 -20.27 -33.88 -35.98
N LEU A 15 -19.47 -34.21 -36.97
CA LEU A 15 -18.35 -33.41 -37.47
C LEU A 15 -18.91 -32.18 -38.19
N CYS A 16 -18.52 -30.98 -37.79
CA CYS A 16 -18.53 -29.82 -38.67
C CYS A 16 -17.16 -29.19 -38.64
N ALA A 17 -16.43 -29.37 -39.74
CA ALA A 17 -15.23 -28.61 -40.07
C ALA A 17 -15.65 -27.19 -40.51
N GLY A 18 -14.93 -26.17 -40.05
CA GLY A 18 -15.16 -24.80 -40.51
C GLY A 18 -14.15 -23.82 -39.93
N ALA A 19 -13.08 -23.62 -40.71
CA ALA A 19 -12.28 -22.39 -40.90
C ALA A 19 -11.68 -21.67 -39.68
N MET A 20 -10.37 -21.75 -39.68
CA MET A 20 -9.44 -20.86 -38.94
C MET A 20 -9.67 -19.39 -39.33
N LEU A 21 -9.79 -18.53 -38.38
CA LEU A 21 -9.30 -17.16 -38.43
C LEU A 21 -8.53 -16.91 -37.11
N ALA A 22 -7.20 -16.91 -37.25
CA ALA A 22 -6.29 -16.52 -36.20
C ALA A 22 -6.38 -15.01 -36.01
N SER A 23 -7.03 -14.57 -34.97
CA SER A 23 -6.77 -13.26 -34.39
C SER A 23 -6.03 -13.48 -33.07
N LEU A 24 -4.74 -13.19 -33.11
CA LEU A 24 -3.91 -13.02 -31.93
C LEU A 24 -4.40 -11.78 -31.15
N ALA A 25 -5.39 -11.99 -30.32
CA ALA A 25 -5.64 -11.09 -29.21
C ALA A 25 -4.82 -11.67 -28.05
N VAL A 26 -3.67 -11.06 -27.78
CA VAL A 26 -2.99 -11.22 -26.48
C VAL A 26 -3.88 -10.50 -25.48
N GLY A 27 -4.91 -11.19 -25.03
CA GLY A 27 -5.67 -10.80 -23.86
C GLY A 27 -4.84 -11.23 -22.65
N VAL A 28 -4.14 -10.29 -22.03
CA VAL A 28 -3.73 -10.45 -20.63
C VAL A 28 -5.03 -10.57 -19.84
N PRO A 29 -5.27 -11.65 -19.09
CA PRO A 29 -6.41 -11.67 -18.19
C PRO A 29 -6.14 -10.60 -17.12
N SER A 30 -6.89 -9.50 -17.13
CA SER A 30 -6.99 -8.66 -15.97
C SER A 30 -7.72 -9.48 -14.90
N VAL A 31 -6.95 -10.08 -14.02
CA VAL A 31 -7.44 -10.68 -12.80
C VAL A 31 -7.74 -9.51 -11.86
N TYR A 32 -8.90 -8.90 -12.03
CA TYR A 32 -9.53 -8.22 -10.92
C TYR A 32 -9.94 -9.35 -9.98
N ALA A 33 -9.14 -9.55 -8.93
CA ALA A 33 -9.55 -10.40 -7.84
C ALA A 33 -10.76 -9.73 -7.19
N GLU A 34 -11.93 -10.24 -7.50
CA GLU A 34 -13.07 -10.13 -6.61
C GLU A 34 -12.59 -10.71 -5.28
N ASP A 35 -12.55 -9.89 -4.24
CA ASP A 35 -12.14 -10.30 -2.90
C ASP A 35 -13.22 -11.17 -2.25
N THR A 36 -13.57 -12.24 -2.96
CA THR A 36 -14.23 -13.39 -2.37
C THR A 36 -13.12 -14.30 -1.89
N ASN A 37 -12.70 -14.07 -0.64
CA ASN A 37 -11.76 -14.91 0.06
C ASN A 37 -12.32 -16.35 0.27
N THR A 38 -12.60 -17.01 -0.83
CA THR A 38 -12.75 -18.45 -0.92
C THR A 38 -11.39 -18.98 -1.33
N GLY A 39 -10.77 -19.78 -0.46
CA GLY A 39 -9.39 -20.27 -0.50
C GLY A 39 -8.86 -20.90 -1.81
N GLU A 40 -9.36 -20.51 -2.97
CA GLU A 40 -9.02 -21.10 -4.26
C GLU A 40 -7.98 -20.31 -5.09
N ASP A 41 -7.68 -19.03 -4.74
CA ASP A 41 -6.77 -18.20 -5.55
C ASP A 41 -5.32 -18.07 -5.01
N ARG A 42 -5.00 -18.84 -3.97
CA ARG A 42 -3.70 -18.75 -3.28
C ARG A 42 -2.66 -19.77 -3.76
N THR A 43 -3.05 -20.77 -4.55
CA THR A 43 -2.23 -21.97 -4.78
C THR A 43 -1.15 -21.84 -5.85
N ASP A 44 -1.17 -20.78 -6.66
CA ASP A 44 -0.27 -20.65 -7.80
C ASP A 44 0.88 -19.63 -7.61
N LEU A 45 0.88 -18.88 -6.49
CA LEU A 45 1.94 -17.91 -6.22
C LEU A 45 3.05 -18.55 -5.37
N ALA A 46 4.30 -18.28 -5.77
CA ALA A 46 5.47 -18.73 -5.01
C ALA A 46 5.77 -17.77 -3.85
N SER A 47 6.38 -18.28 -2.78
CA SER A 47 6.88 -17.47 -1.67
C SER A 47 8.14 -16.64 -2.00
N SER A 48 8.70 -16.84 -3.19
CA SER A 48 9.80 -16.03 -3.71
C SER A 48 9.60 -15.79 -5.19
N VAL A 49 9.73 -14.54 -5.62
CA VAL A 49 9.51 -14.11 -7.00
C VAL A 49 10.56 -13.09 -7.44
N VAL A 50 10.86 -13.10 -8.75
CA VAL A 50 11.73 -12.09 -9.37
C VAL A 50 10.92 -10.85 -9.66
N ALA A 51 11.24 -9.74 -8.97
CA ALA A 51 10.49 -8.48 -9.08
C ALA A 51 11.10 -7.48 -10.08
N GLY A 52 12.23 -7.83 -10.73
CA GLY A 52 12.91 -6.94 -11.67
C GLY A 52 14.23 -7.50 -12.17
N SER A 53 15.17 -6.63 -12.51
CA SER A 53 16.50 -7.00 -13.04
C SER A 53 17.67 -6.43 -12.23
N GLY A 54 17.43 -5.95 -11.02
CA GLY A 54 18.46 -5.45 -10.09
C GLY A 54 19.10 -6.57 -9.27
N ASP A 55 19.85 -6.19 -8.26
CA ASP A 55 20.52 -7.08 -7.31
C ASP A 55 19.98 -6.95 -5.89
N GLY A 56 18.89 -6.17 -5.72
CA GLY A 56 18.23 -5.97 -4.44
C GLY A 56 17.26 -7.09 -4.07
N THR A 57 16.97 -7.18 -2.78
CA THR A 57 15.98 -8.12 -2.23
C THR A 57 15.15 -7.44 -1.16
N ILE A 58 13.84 -7.63 -1.23
CA ILE A 58 12.88 -7.25 -0.17
C ILE A 58 12.35 -8.54 0.42
N ASN A 59 12.69 -8.79 1.67
CA ASN A 59 12.14 -9.91 2.45
C ASN A 59 11.06 -9.38 3.38
N VAL A 60 9.94 -10.07 3.41
CA VAL A 60 8.83 -9.79 4.32
C VAL A 60 8.65 -10.98 5.25
N THR A 61 8.53 -10.72 6.54
CA THR A 61 8.05 -11.71 7.51
C THR A 61 6.76 -11.17 8.11
N TYR A 62 5.69 -11.93 7.97
CA TYR A 62 4.36 -11.52 8.42
C TYR A 62 3.81 -12.48 9.46
N ALA A 63 3.59 -11.96 10.66
CA ALA A 63 3.13 -12.74 11.80
C ALA A 63 2.22 -11.91 12.71
N HIS A 64 1.43 -12.58 13.52
CA HIS A 64 0.65 -12.02 14.61
C HIS A 64 0.91 -12.83 15.89
N ASP A 65 1.31 -12.15 16.98
CA ASP A 65 1.62 -12.77 18.26
C ASP A 65 2.51 -14.02 18.11
N GLU A 66 3.64 -13.88 17.38
CA GLU A 66 4.60 -14.94 17.08
C GLU A 66 4.05 -16.07 16.18
N THR A 67 2.79 -15.99 15.75
CA THR A 67 2.18 -16.94 14.81
C THR A 67 2.39 -16.46 13.37
N ALA A 68 3.07 -17.28 12.58
CA ALA A 68 3.26 -17.01 11.15
C ALA A 68 1.91 -16.97 10.41
N LEU A 69 1.75 -15.99 9.51
CA LEU A 69 0.55 -15.86 8.69
C LEU A 69 0.87 -16.38 7.28
N GLU A 70 0.58 -17.66 7.07
CA GLU A 70 0.77 -18.35 5.79
C GLU A 70 -0.33 -17.97 4.79
N GLY A 71 0.01 -17.92 3.50
CA GLY A 71 -0.94 -17.74 2.42
C GLY A 71 -1.41 -16.30 2.21
N VAL A 72 -0.71 -15.31 2.76
CA VAL A 72 -0.99 -13.89 2.52
C VAL A 72 -0.29 -13.44 1.26
N VAL A 73 -1.05 -12.87 0.32
CA VAL A 73 -0.47 -12.30 -0.91
C VAL A 73 0.09 -10.92 -0.61
N PHE A 74 1.37 -10.74 -0.92
CA PHE A 74 2.04 -9.44 -0.91
C PHE A 74 2.26 -8.95 -2.33
N HIS A 75 2.15 -7.64 -2.52
CA HIS A 75 2.37 -6.94 -3.77
C HIS A 75 3.46 -5.90 -3.62
N VAL A 76 4.30 -5.77 -4.63
CA VAL A 76 5.35 -4.75 -4.70
C VAL A 76 5.12 -3.87 -5.92
N TYR A 77 5.14 -2.56 -5.71
CA TYR A 77 5.01 -1.54 -6.75
C TYR A 77 6.27 -0.67 -6.76
N ASN A 78 6.86 -0.46 -7.92
CA ASN A 78 7.97 0.49 -8.06
C ASN A 78 7.39 1.90 -8.25
N VAL A 79 7.41 2.72 -7.19
CA VAL A 79 6.69 4.00 -7.17
C VAL A 79 7.56 5.20 -7.54
N ALA A 80 8.88 5.13 -7.29
CA ALA A 80 9.80 6.22 -7.61
C ALA A 80 11.24 5.71 -7.81
N LYS A 81 12.02 6.46 -8.54
CA LYS A 81 13.48 6.29 -8.68
C LYS A 81 14.24 7.37 -7.91
N TRP A 82 15.53 7.14 -7.65
CA TRP A 82 16.41 8.20 -7.19
C TRP A 82 16.59 9.26 -8.27
N ALA A 83 16.48 10.54 -7.89
CA ALA A 83 16.75 11.67 -8.76
C ALA A 83 18.22 12.08 -8.68
N ASP A 84 18.79 12.57 -9.80
CA ASP A 84 20.20 12.99 -9.89
C ASP A 84 20.55 14.16 -8.95
N GLU A 85 19.55 14.99 -8.63
CA GLU A 85 19.70 16.13 -7.72
C GLU A 85 19.43 15.79 -6.24
N GLY A 86 19.15 14.52 -5.96
CA GLY A 86 18.73 14.01 -4.66
C GLY A 86 17.22 13.99 -4.49
N GLY A 87 16.72 13.05 -3.67
CA GLY A 87 15.29 12.80 -3.45
C GLY A 87 14.71 11.74 -4.38
N TYR A 88 13.40 11.68 -4.45
CA TYR A 88 12.67 10.67 -5.22
C TYR A 88 11.85 11.31 -6.32
N GLU A 89 11.92 10.75 -7.52
CA GLU A 89 11.11 11.13 -8.68
C GLU A 89 10.14 10.00 -8.99
N PRO A 90 8.81 10.23 -8.98
CA PRO A 90 7.82 9.22 -9.29
C PRO A 90 7.98 8.70 -10.73
N ILE A 91 7.66 7.42 -10.93
CA ILE A 91 7.80 6.75 -12.24
C ILE A 91 6.51 6.02 -12.64
N GLY A 92 6.40 5.69 -13.92
CA GLY A 92 5.27 4.97 -14.47
C GLY A 92 3.95 5.67 -14.20
N ASP A 93 2.96 4.92 -13.75
CA ASP A 93 1.64 5.45 -13.39
C ASP A 93 1.72 6.48 -12.27
N PHE A 94 2.68 6.33 -11.36
CA PHE A 94 2.86 7.23 -10.20
C PHE A 94 3.38 8.62 -10.59
N ALA A 95 3.90 8.79 -11.80
CA ALA A 95 4.28 10.10 -12.37
C ALA A 95 3.08 10.85 -12.94
N ASP A 96 1.94 10.22 -13.09
CA ASP A 96 0.70 10.86 -13.53
C ASP A 96 0.11 11.69 -12.37
N THR A 97 0.31 13.00 -12.43
CA THR A 97 -0.14 13.93 -11.41
C THR A 97 -1.65 14.15 -11.36
N GLU A 98 -2.41 13.62 -12.32
CA GLU A 98 -3.86 13.61 -12.27
C GLU A 98 -4.37 12.39 -11.47
N LYS A 99 -3.64 11.27 -11.53
CA LYS A 99 -3.95 10.04 -10.79
C LYS A 99 -3.35 10.00 -9.39
N TYR A 100 -2.11 10.49 -9.24
CA TYR A 100 -1.33 10.43 -7.98
C TYR A 100 -0.94 11.82 -7.52
N GLN A 101 -1.87 12.52 -6.89
CA GLN A 101 -1.68 13.90 -6.44
C GLN A 101 -1.07 13.94 -5.03
N VAL A 102 0.14 13.41 -4.89
CA VAL A 102 0.88 13.33 -3.64
C VAL A 102 2.08 14.29 -3.63
N ASN A 103 2.52 14.66 -2.43
CA ASN A 103 3.73 15.46 -2.27
C ASN A 103 4.91 14.53 -1.95
N TRP A 104 5.77 14.27 -2.94
CA TRP A 104 6.94 13.41 -2.81
C TRP A 104 8.02 13.99 -1.88
N ASP A 105 8.06 15.32 -1.67
CA ASP A 105 9.02 15.96 -0.77
C ASP A 105 8.87 15.55 0.69
N VAL A 106 7.70 15.02 1.07
CA VAL A 106 7.45 14.52 2.43
C VAL A 106 8.29 13.29 2.78
N LEU A 107 8.84 12.58 1.81
CA LEU A 107 9.73 11.44 2.04
C LEU A 107 11.06 11.86 2.71
N ASN A 108 11.40 13.13 2.66
CA ASN A 108 12.56 13.68 3.38
C ASN A 108 12.24 14.08 4.84
N ALA A 109 11.01 13.83 5.29
CA ALA A 109 10.51 14.21 6.60
C ALA A 109 10.58 13.05 7.62
N ALA A 110 9.74 13.10 8.65
CA ALA A 110 9.72 12.14 9.75
C ALA A 110 9.19 10.75 9.32
N PRO A 111 9.55 9.66 10.03
CA PRO A 111 9.09 8.28 9.73
C PRO A 111 7.57 8.10 9.64
N GLN A 112 6.80 8.90 10.40
CA GLN A 112 5.33 8.88 10.30
C GLN A 112 4.85 9.26 8.91
N THR A 113 5.49 10.22 8.26
CA THR A 113 5.14 10.67 6.91
C THR A 113 5.31 9.57 5.86
N PHE A 114 6.28 8.67 6.03
CA PHE A 114 6.43 7.50 5.17
C PHE A 114 5.22 6.57 5.25
N ARG A 115 4.69 6.36 6.45
CA ARG A 115 3.50 5.53 6.65
C ARG A 115 2.26 6.17 6.04
N ASP A 116 2.07 7.46 6.27
CA ASP A 116 0.93 8.21 5.75
C ASP A 116 0.97 8.23 4.21
N MET A 117 2.17 8.39 3.63
CA MET A 117 2.39 8.30 2.20
C MET A 117 2.11 6.89 1.66
N ALA A 118 2.58 5.83 2.34
CA ALA A 118 2.31 4.45 1.95
C ALA A 118 0.79 4.17 1.90
N ASN A 119 0.06 4.58 2.94
CA ASN A 119 -1.39 4.43 2.99
C ASN A 119 -2.12 5.23 1.91
N THR A 120 -1.63 6.45 1.63
CA THR A 120 -2.19 7.31 0.58
C THR A 120 -2.01 6.64 -0.80
N LEU A 121 -0.80 6.18 -1.10
CA LEU A 121 -0.49 5.51 -2.36
C LEU A 121 -1.27 4.20 -2.51
N ALA A 122 -1.40 3.41 -1.44
CA ALA A 122 -2.19 2.18 -1.45
C ALA A 122 -3.65 2.46 -1.82
N GLY A 123 -4.27 3.53 -1.28
CA GLY A 123 -5.60 3.94 -1.66
C GLY A 123 -5.71 4.35 -3.13
N TYR A 124 -4.76 5.11 -3.65
CA TYR A 124 -4.75 5.50 -5.07
C TYR A 124 -4.56 4.31 -6.01
N ILE A 125 -3.73 3.33 -5.64
CA ILE A 125 -3.54 2.09 -6.43
C ILE A 125 -4.89 1.38 -6.63
N GLU A 126 -5.67 1.23 -5.58
CA GLU A 126 -6.98 0.58 -5.65
C GLU A 126 -7.94 1.34 -6.57
N VAL A 127 -8.01 2.68 -6.42
CA VAL A 127 -8.89 3.51 -7.25
C VAL A 127 -8.47 3.51 -8.71
N ASN A 128 -7.17 3.53 -8.99
CA ASN A 128 -6.64 3.64 -10.34
C ASN A 128 -6.44 2.27 -11.02
N GLY A 129 -6.55 1.17 -10.27
CA GLY A 129 -6.31 -0.18 -10.79
C GLY A 129 -4.86 -0.38 -11.25
N THR A 130 -3.90 0.19 -10.50
CA THR A 130 -2.49 0.08 -10.87
C THR A 130 -1.97 -1.30 -10.56
N GLU A 131 -1.42 -1.97 -11.56
CA GLU A 131 -0.90 -3.33 -11.44
C GLU A 131 0.43 -3.36 -10.65
N PRO A 132 0.63 -4.37 -9.79
CA PRO A 132 1.89 -4.54 -9.08
C PRO A 132 3.02 -4.97 -10.04
N ALA A 133 4.24 -4.56 -9.73
CA ALA A 133 5.43 -5.07 -10.42
C ALA A 133 5.66 -6.57 -10.16
N ALA A 134 5.30 -7.03 -8.96
CA ALA A 134 5.36 -8.44 -8.59
C ALA A 134 4.39 -8.74 -7.44
N SER A 135 3.93 -10.00 -7.40
CA SER A 135 3.11 -10.54 -6.32
C SER A 135 3.63 -11.90 -5.90
N ALA A 136 3.63 -12.16 -4.60
CA ALA A 136 4.04 -13.43 -4.03
C ALA A 136 3.27 -13.71 -2.73
N VAL A 137 3.26 -14.98 -2.31
CA VAL A 137 2.47 -15.45 -1.17
C VAL A 137 3.39 -15.86 -0.02
N THR A 138 3.01 -15.59 1.23
CA THR A 138 3.78 -16.03 2.40
C THR A 138 3.73 -17.55 2.56
N ASP A 139 4.88 -18.14 2.89
CA ASP A 139 5.03 -19.57 3.20
C ASP A 139 4.59 -19.89 4.66
N ALA A 140 4.84 -21.14 5.07
CA ALA A 140 4.49 -21.63 6.41
C ALA A 140 5.22 -20.90 7.55
N ASP A 141 6.33 -20.22 7.27
CA ASP A 141 7.04 -19.37 8.21
C ASP A 141 6.56 -17.91 8.17
N GLY A 142 5.53 -17.62 7.38
CA GLY A 142 5.02 -16.27 7.14
C GLY A 142 5.97 -15.43 6.29
N ALA A 143 6.90 -16.06 5.59
CA ALA A 143 7.95 -15.39 4.83
C ALA A 143 7.61 -15.29 3.35
N VAL A 144 7.98 -14.15 2.74
CA VAL A 144 7.91 -13.94 1.30
C VAL A 144 9.08 -13.06 0.85
N SER A 145 9.64 -13.33 -0.34
CA SER A 145 10.82 -12.64 -0.86
C SER A 145 10.59 -12.13 -2.28
N PHE A 146 10.99 -10.90 -2.53
CA PHE A 146 11.07 -10.29 -3.85
C PHE A 146 12.52 -10.06 -4.19
N THR A 147 13.04 -10.76 -5.21
CA THR A 147 14.43 -10.75 -5.62
C THR A 147 14.66 -9.95 -6.90
N ASN A 148 15.91 -9.65 -7.21
CA ASN A 148 16.32 -8.86 -8.38
C ASN A 148 15.64 -7.47 -8.44
N VAL A 149 15.37 -6.89 -7.27
CA VAL A 149 14.77 -5.57 -7.15
C VAL A 149 15.80 -4.51 -7.53
N GLY A 150 15.41 -3.54 -8.34
CA GLY A 150 16.26 -2.43 -8.76
C GLY A 150 16.40 -1.33 -7.69
N ASP A 151 17.07 -0.25 -8.06
CA ASP A 151 17.16 0.95 -7.23
C ASP A 151 15.87 1.77 -7.31
N GLY A 152 15.45 2.32 -6.18
CA GLY A 152 14.29 3.20 -6.12
C GLY A 152 13.49 3.09 -4.82
N MET A 153 12.27 3.57 -4.89
CA MET A 153 11.28 3.48 -3.82
C MET A 153 10.20 2.48 -4.23
N PHE A 154 9.89 1.57 -3.34
CA PHE A 154 8.90 0.52 -3.55
C PHE A 154 7.79 0.62 -2.51
N LEU A 155 6.56 0.54 -2.96
CA LEU A 155 5.42 0.33 -2.06
C LEU A 155 5.17 -1.17 -1.95
N VAL A 156 5.08 -1.64 -0.72
CA VAL A 156 4.72 -3.03 -0.38
C VAL A 156 3.34 -3.00 0.29
N THR A 157 2.42 -3.77 -0.23
CA THR A 157 1.08 -3.95 0.33
C THR A 157 0.78 -5.43 0.52
N ALA A 158 -0.17 -5.74 1.38
CA ALA A 158 -0.64 -7.10 1.63
C ALA A 158 -2.14 -7.19 1.40
N ASN A 159 -2.58 -8.31 0.86
CA ASN A 159 -3.99 -8.66 0.92
C ASN A 159 -4.37 -8.99 2.37
N ARG A 160 -5.65 -8.88 2.66
CA ARG A 160 -6.20 -9.23 3.96
C ARG A 160 -6.04 -10.73 4.19
N PHE A 161 -5.56 -11.11 5.37
CA PHE A 161 -5.58 -12.49 5.82
C PHE A 161 -6.90 -12.75 6.53
N ILE A 162 -7.65 -13.72 6.08
CA ILE A 162 -8.93 -14.11 6.70
C ILE A 162 -8.93 -15.62 6.91
N GLU A 163 -8.98 -16.02 8.17
CA GLU A 163 -9.28 -17.37 8.60
C GLU A 163 -10.48 -17.36 9.55
N LYS A 164 -11.05 -18.54 9.83
CA LYS A 164 -12.28 -18.68 10.64
C LYS A 164 -12.21 -18.00 12.00
N THR A 165 -11.02 -17.85 12.56
CA THR A 165 -10.80 -17.34 13.92
C THR A 165 -9.89 -16.13 13.98
N LEU A 166 -9.39 -15.68 12.85
CA LEU A 166 -8.43 -14.55 12.79
C LEU A 166 -8.55 -13.80 11.46
N GLU A 167 -8.64 -12.52 11.56
CA GLU A 167 -8.59 -11.62 10.43
C GLU A 167 -7.51 -10.57 10.66
N CYS A 168 -6.54 -10.49 9.74
CA CYS A 168 -5.40 -9.60 9.86
C CYS A 168 -5.29 -8.68 8.66
N LYS A 169 -5.00 -7.41 8.94
CA LYS A 169 -4.69 -6.38 7.96
C LYS A 169 -3.23 -5.98 8.10
N GLY A 170 -2.45 -6.11 7.02
CA GLY A 170 -1.08 -5.64 6.97
C GLY A 170 -1.01 -4.14 6.65
N SER A 171 -0.11 -3.41 7.32
CA SER A 171 0.16 -2.02 6.99
C SER A 171 0.90 -1.91 5.67
N ALA A 172 0.50 -0.97 4.80
CA ALA A 172 1.29 -0.59 3.63
C ALA A 172 2.63 0.03 4.06
N MET A 173 3.70 -0.25 3.32
CA MET A 173 5.05 0.19 3.66
C MET A 173 5.78 0.73 2.42
N LEU A 174 6.53 1.81 2.60
CA LEU A 174 7.50 2.29 1.61
C LEU A 174 8.89 1.78 1.97
N VAL A 175 9.57 1.22 0.99
CA VAL A 175 10.91 0.62 1.10
C VAL A 175 11.82 1.24 0.05
N ALA A 176 12.99 1.75 0.47
CA ALA A 176 13.99 2.27 -0.44
C ALA A 176 15.12 1.24 -0.68
N LEU A 177 15.56 1.11 -1.91
CA LEU A 177 16.75 0.40 -2.31
C LEU A 177 17.65 1.29 -3.16
N PRO A 178 18.99 1.35 -2.89
CA PRO A 178 19.62 0.79 -1.70
C PRO A 178 19.15 1.45 -0.40
N ASN A 179 19.16 0.70 0.70
CA ASN A 179 18.83 1.25 2.01
C ASN A 179 20.02 2.05 2.56
N VAL A 180 20.00 3.34 2.35
CA VAL A 180 21.09 4.27 2.73
C VAL A 180 21.28 4.44 4.25
N HIS A 181 20.36 3.92 5.06
CA HIS A 181 20.47 3.95 6.53
C HIS A 181 21.27 2.80 7.11
N VAL A 182 21.72 1.86 6.28
CA VAL A 182 22.61 0.76 6.66
C VAL A 182 24.03 1.12 6.27
N GLU A 183 24.94 1.19 7.23
CA GLU A 183 26.36 1.57 6.97
C GLU A 183 27.14 0.50 6.21
N ASP A 184 26.75 -0.77 6.31
CA ASP A 184 27.33 -1.88 5.58
C ASP A 184 26.79 -1.93 4.15
N GLY A 185 27.62 -1.58 3.18
CA GLY A 185 27.25 -1.54 1.77
C GLY A 185 26.71 -2.85 1.20
N ALA A 186 27.11 -4.01 1.75
CA ALA A 186 26.59 -5.31 1.35
C ALA A 186 25.12 -5.50 1.77
N ASN A 187 24.72 -4.95 2.92
CA ASN A 187 23.37 -5.06 3.45
C ASN A 187 22.42 -3.98 2.92
N GLN A 188 22.93 -2.96 2.23
CA GLN A 188 22.10 -1.93 1.62
C GLN A 188 21.16 -2.46 0.52
N ARG A 189 21.48 -3.61 -0.05
CA ARG A 189 20.72 -4.28 -1.11
C ARG A 189 19.70 -5.30 -0.60
N VAL A 190 19.68 -5.56 0.71
CA VAL A 190 18.70 -6.46 1.33
C VAL A 190 17.93 -5.70 2.40
N VAL A 191 16.64 -5.63 2.22
CA VAL A 191 15.73 -5.01 3.20
C VAL A 191 14.82 -6.09 3.76
N ASN A 192 14.83 -6.23 5.10
CA ASN A 192 13.92 -7.11 5.82
C ASN A 192 12.85 -6.25 6.46
N ILE A 193 11.59 -6.56 6.21
CA ILE A 193 10.45 -5.83 6.74
C ILE A 193 9.50 -6.78 7.49
N GLU A 194 8.96 -6.26 8.56
CA GLU A 194 7.93 -6.89 9.38
C GLU A 194 6.73 -5.94 9.41
N PRO A 195 5.77 -6.08 8.51
CA PRO A 195 4.57 -5.27 8.51
C PRO A 195 3.82 -5.43 9.83
N LYS A 196 3.34 -4.33 10.38
CA LYS A 196 2.42 -4.43 11.52
C LYS A 196 1.14 -5.09 11.04
N SER A 197 0.67 -6.07 11.81
CA SER A 197 -0.62 -6.71 11.60
C SER A 197 -1.62 -6.19 12.63
N ASP A 198 -2.72 -5.64 12.17
CA ASP A 198 -3.90 -5.42 13.00
C ASP A 198 -4.80 -6.63 12.82
N CYS A 199 -4.86 -7.48 13.84
CA CYS A 199 -5.62 -8.72 13.78
C CYS A 199 -6.80 -8.68 14.74
N VAL A 200 -7.93 -9.16 14.28
CA VAL A 200 -9.16 -9.28 15.07
C VAL A 200 -9.75 -10.67 14.91
N VAL A 201 -10.41 -11.15 15.94
CA VAL A 201 -11.28 -12.34 15.83
C VAL A 201 -12.54 -11.89 15.09
N PRO A 202 -12.89 -12.52 13.94
CA PRO A 202 -14.08 -12.12 13.20
C PRO A 202 -15.33 -12.33 14.06
N GLU A 203 -15.88 -11.25 14.57
CA GLU A 203 -17.26 -11.23 15.05
C GLU A 203 -18.06 -10.48 14.00
N VAL A 204 -19.34 -10.78 13.85
CA VAL A 204 -20.25 -9.99 13.01
C VAL A 204 -20.51 -8.67 13.72
N LYS A 205 -19.49 -7.81 13.73
CA LYS A 205 -19.57 -6.46 14.31
C LYS A 205 -19.65 -5.44 13.20
N THR A 206 -20.21 -4.32 13.51
CA THR A 206 -20.16 -3.15 12.65
C THR A 206 -19.17 -2.15 13.24
N GLU A 207 -18.45 -1.46 12.37
CA GLU A 207 -17.51 -0.40 12.73
C GLU A 207 -17.96 0.95 12.21
N THR A 208 -17.40 2.01 12.78
CA THR A 208 -17.60 3.38 12.34
C THR A 208 -16.29 3.91 11.77
N LEU A 209 -16.35 4.50 10.58
CA LEU A 209 -15.21 5.18 9.97
C LEU A 209 -15.50 6.67 9.87
N ASN A 210 -14.69 7.47 10.54
CA ASN A 210 -14.78 8.94 10.53
C ASN A 210 -13.75 9.52 9.56
N VAL A 211 -14.14 10.46 8.73
CA VAL A 211 -13.21 11.24 7.91
C VAL A 211 -13.21 12.69 8.31
N LYS A 212 -12.02 13.29 8.36
CA LYS A 212 -11.81 14.72 8.59
C LYS A 212 -10.88 15.30 7.55
N LYS A 213 -11.28 16.42 6.95
CA LYS A 213 -10.42 17.20 6.05
C LYS A 213 -9.66 18.26 6.81
N VAL A 214 -8.38 18.37 6.53
CA VAL A 214 -7.48 19.40 7.06
C VAL A 214 -6.79 20.13 5.92
N TRP A 215 -6.61 21.43 6.05
CA TRP A 215 -5.93 22.29 5.09
C TRP A 215 -4.64 22.87 5.70
N LYS A 216 -3.52 22.62 5.06
CA LYS A 216 -2.20 23.21 5.37
C LYS A 216 -1.80 24.18 4.26
N ASP A 217 -2.37 25.35 4.23
CA ASP A 217 -2.23 26.34 3.14
C ASP A 217 -2.14 27.78 3.62
N ALA A 218 -1.78 28.00 4.88
CA ALA A 218 -1.64 29.33 5.50
C ALA A 218 -2.89 30.22 5.38
N GLY A 219 -4.09 29.62 5.38
CA GLY A 219 -5.36 30.35 5.30
C GLY A 219 -5.67 30.87 3.89
N ASN A 220 -5.18 30.17 2.86
CA ASN A 220 -5.43 30.52 1.47
C ASN A 220 -6.93 30.68 1.16
N THR A 221 -7.31 31.78 0.55
CA THR A 221 -8.69 32.09 0.14
C THR A 221 -9.13 31.35 -1.12
N GLY A 222 -8.24 30.60 -1.77
CA GLY A 222 -8.53 29.81 -2.98
C GLY A 222 -8.92 28.36 -2.73
N ARG A 223 -9.38 28.02 -1.52
CA ARG A 223 -9.94 26.68 -1.23
C ARG A 223 -11.24 26.48 -2.00
N PRO A 224 -11.50 25.28 -2.49
CA PRO A 224 -12.82 24.95 -3.05
C PRO A 224 -13.89 25.01 -1.97
N GLN A 225 -15.13 25.13 -2.39
CA GLN A 225 -16.27 25.09 -1.47
C GLN A 225 -16.51 23.69 -0.89
N SER A 226 -16.11 22.65 -1.61
CA SER A 226 -16.17 21.26 -1.18
C SER A 226 -15.07 20.45 -1.83
N ILE A 227 -14.77 19.28 -1.25
CA ILE A 227 -14.03 18.17 -1.87
C ILE A 227 -14.91 16.94 -1.89
N THR A 228 -14.59 16.01 -2.79
CA THR A 228 -15.25 14.71 -2.84
C THR A 228 -14.31 13.65 -2.29
N VAL A 229 -14.80 12.86 -1.33
CA VAL A 229 -14.14 11.65 -0.85
C VAL A 229 -14.92 10.42 -1.26
N GLU A 230 -14.22 9.35 -1.57
CA GLU A 230 -14.79 8.05 -1.94
C GLU A 230 -14.51 7.05 -0.83
N LEU A 231 -15.54 6.32 -0.41
CA LEU A 231 -15.42 5.19 0.49
C LEU A 231 -15.19 3.93 -0.33
N LEU A 232 -14.17 3.18 0.01
CA LEU A 232 -13.85 1.89 -0.60
C LEU A 232 -14.06 0.76 0.41
N LYS A 233 -14.66 -0.35 -0.02
CA LYS A 233 -14.72 -1.63 0.68
C LYS A 233 -13.94 -2.64 -0.14
N ASN A 234 -12.84 -3.15 0.39
CA ASN A 234 -11.98 -4.13 -0.30
C ASN A 234 -11.58 -3.68 -1.73
N GLY A 235 -11.27 -2.38 -1.88
CA GLY A 235 -10.94 -1.78 -3.18
C GLY A 235 -12.13 -1.37 -4.05
N GLU A 236 -13.37 -1.75 -3.70
CA GLU A 236 -14.56 -1.40 -4.45
C GLU A 236 -15.24 -0.13 -3.91
N SER A 237 -15.66 0.73 -4.83
CA SER A 237 -16.36 1.98 -4.48
C SER A 237 -17.72 1.70 -3.83
N GLN A 238 -17.92 2.24 -2.65
CA GLN A 238 -19.21 2.23 -1.93
C GLN A 238 -19.96 3.56 -2.05
N GLY A 239 -19.41 4.48 -2.83
CA GLY A 239 -19.98 5.78 -3.07
C GLY A 239 -19.10 6.94 -2.62
N THR A 240 -19.58 8.14 -2.86
CA THR A 240 -18.83 9.37 -2.59
C THR A 240 -19.61 10.29 -1.65
N VAL A 241 -18.86 11.09 -0.89
CA VAL A 241 -19.40 12.12 0.00
C VAL A 241 -18.67 13.45 -0.24
N GLU A 242 -19.40 14.54 -0.21
CA GLU A 242 -18.82 15.89 -0.22
C GLU A 242 -18.48 16.34 1.20
N LEU A 243 -17.26 16.82 1.40
CA LEU A 243 -16.82 17.50 2.60
C LEU A 243 -16.73 19.02 2.32
N SER A 244 -17.35 19.82 3.17
CA SER A 244 -17.44 21.26 3.03
C SER A 244 -17.63 21.95 4.39
N ASP A 245 -17.67 23.26 4.42
CA ASP A 245 -17.98 24.03 5.64
C ASP A 245 -19.36 23.64 6.23
N ALA A 246 -20.30 23.20 5.41
CA ALA A 246 -21.64 22.82 5.86
C ALA A 246 -21.65 21.59 6.80
N ASN A 247 -20.67 20.68 6.64
CA ASN A 247 -20.50 19.52 7.50
C ASN A 247 -19.19 19.59 8.32
N ASN A 248 -18.64 20.79 8.51
CA ASN A 248 -17.38 21.01 9.22
C ASN A 248 -16.21 20.22 8.65
N TRP A 249 -16.24 19.94 7.35
CA TRP A 249 -15.22 19.16 6.65
C TRP A 249 -15.07 17.74 7.23
N GLN A 250 -16.16 17.13 7.66
CA GLN A 250 -16.20 15.83 8.30
C GLN A 250 -17.37 14.99 7.81
N HIS A 251 -17.20 13.68 7.86
CA HIS A 251 -18.27 12.71 7.65
C HIS A 251 -18.00 11.46 8.47
N SER A 252 -19.07 10.73 8.83
CA SER A 252 -18.99 9.46 9.54
C SER A 252 -19.84 8.43 8.82
N TRP A 253 -19.25 7.28 8.52
CA TRP A 253 -19.97 6.10 8.08
C TRP A 253 -20.10 5.15 9.26
N ALA A 254 -21.32 4.96 9.71
CA ALA A 254 -21.64 4.01 10.77
C ALA A 254 -22.26 2.73 10.19
N GLY A 255 -22.14 1.62 10.93
CA GLY A 255 -22.73 0.34 10.53
C GLY A 255 -21.97 -0.32 9.35
N LEU A 256 -20.72 0.02 9.16
CA LEU A 256 -19.85 -0.66 8.23
C LEU A 256 -19.61 -2.08 8.73
N GLU A 257 -19.79 -3.07 7.88
CA GLU A 257 -19.54 -4.47 8.23
C GLU A 257 -18.07 -4.63 8.60
N SER A 258 -17.79 -4.98 9.87
CA SER A 258 -16.44 -5.25 10.34
C SER A 258 -15.84 -6.40 9.56
N GLY A 259 -14.54 -6.42 9.51
CA GLY A 259 -13.89 -7.49 8.80
C GLY A 259 -13.60 -7.14 7.32
N ASN A 260 -13.96 -5.97 6.83
CA ASN A 260 -13.61 -5.50 5.49
C ASN A 260 -12.49 -4.45 5.52
N ASP A 261 -11.75 -4.35 4.43
CA ASP A 261 -10.76 -3.29 4.27
C ASP A 261 -11.45 -2.00 3.81
N TRP A 262 -11.73 -1.12 4.78
CA TRP A 262 -12.35 0.16 4.52
C TRP A 262 -11.29 1.24 4.34
N LYS A 263 -11.37 1.96 3.21
CA LYS A 263 -10.49 3.09 2.91
C LYS A 263 -11.27 4.31 2.48
N VAL A 264 -10.70 5.50 2.69
CA VAL A 264 -11.25 6.76 2.19
C VAL A 264 -10.19 7.45 1.35
N VAL A 265 -10.58 7.83 0.14
CA VAL A 265 -9.70 8.52 -0.81
C VAL A 265 -10.33 9.82 -1.27
N GLU A 266 -9.54 10.89 -1.35
CA GLU A 266 -9.97 12.14 -1.98
C GLU A 266 -9.87 12.01 -3.49
N LYS A 267 -11.02 12.12 -4.20
CA LYS A 267 -11.09 11.89 -5.64
C LYS A 267 -10.47 13.02 -6.48
N ASN A 268 -10.76 14.23 -6.16
CA ASN A 268 -10.37 15.37 -6.98
C ASN A 268 -9.60 16.37 -6.12
N VAL A 269 -8.31 16.09 -5.89
CA VAL A 269 -7.47 17.01 -5.14
C VAL A 269 -7.40 18.35 -5.88
N PRO A 270 -7.72 19.48 -5.20
CA PRO A 270 -7.77 20.77 -5.85
C PRO A 270 -6.43 21.18 -6.48
N ALA A 271 -6.49 21.85 -7.63
CA ALA A 271 -5.29 22.26 -8.34
C ALA A 271 -4.31 23.06 -7.43
N GLY A 272 -3.07 22.67 -7.43
CA GLY A 272 -2.01 23.27 -6.62
C GLY A 272 -1.93 22.75 -5.18
N TYR A 273 -2.72 21.74 -4.82
CA TYR A 273 -2.62 21.01 -3.56
C TYR A 273 -2.07 19.59 -3.81
N THR A 274 -1.47 19.03 -2.77
CA THR A 274 -1.15 17.62 -2.63
C THR A 274 -1.87 17.07 -1.41
N THR A 275 -2.16 15.77 -1.38
CA THR A 275 -2.91 15.13 -0.29
C THR A 275 -2.11 14.07 0.43
N ILE A 276 -2.40 13.88 1.71
CA ILE A 276 -1.94 12.75 2.54
C ILE A 276 -3.12 12.31 3.41
N SER A 277 -3.30 11.00 3.53
CA SER A 277 -4.27 10.37 4.41
C SER A 277 -3.58 9.69 5.59
N GLU A 278 -3.96 10.07 6.80
CA GLU A 278 -3.46 9.52 8.06
C GLU A 278 -4.60 8.76 8.75
N TYR A 279 -4.39 7.47 9.00
CA TYR A 279 -5.36 6.59 9.64
C TYR A 279 -5.03 6.40 11.11
N ASP A 280 -6.04 6.56 11.97
CA ASP A 280 -5.99 6.22 13.38
C ASP A 280 -7.02 5.11 13.65
N MET A 281 -6.52 3.96 14.09
CA MET A 281 -7.29 2.73 14.35
C MET A 281 -7.13 2.31 15.82
N THR A 282 -6.98 3.26 16.73
CA THR A 282 -6.72 2.99 18.15
C THR A 282 -7.96 2.58 18.94
N ALA A 283 -9.16 2.78 18.41
CA ALA A 283 -10.42 2.36 19.03
C ALA A 283 -10.95 1.05 18.41
N GLU A 284 -11.53 0.18 19.23
CA GLU A 284 -11.90 -1.18 18.85
C GLU A 284 -12.98 -1.27 17.76
N ASP A 285 -13.92 -0.30 17.74
CA ASP A 285 -15.04 -0.27 16.77
C ASP A 285 -15.12 1.09 16.03
N GLU A 286 -14.08 1.91 16.11
CA GLU A 286 -14.05 3.23 15.53
C GLU A 286 -12.68 3.53 14.93
N ALA A 287 -12.66 3.77 13.62
CA ALA A 287 -11.49 4.23 12.92
C ALA A 287 -11.68 5.69 12.49
N SER A 288 -10.58 6.41 12.38
CA SER A 288 -10.61 7.74 11.80
C SER A 288 -9.54 7.93 10.72
N VAL A 289 -9.87 8.73 9.72
CA VAL A 289 -8.93 9.15 8.70
C VAL A 289 -8.90 10.67 8.60
N THR A 290 -7.70 11.22 8.70
CA THR A 290 -7.46 12.65 8.49
C THR A 290 -6.84 12.85 7.11
N ILE A 291 -7.57 13.46 6.20
CA ILE A 291 -7.08 13.82 4.87
C ILE A 291 -6.55 15.25 4.91
N THR A 292 -5.25 15.41 4.75
CA THR A 292 -4.59 16.72 4.79
C THR A 292 -4.20 17.16 3.38
N ASN A 293 -4.76 18.29 2.92
CA ASN A 293 -4.26 18.95 1.71
C ASN A 293 -3.27 20.05 2.05
N THR A 294 -2.10 19.95 1.42
CA THR A 294 -1.02 20.91 1.58
C THR A 294 -0.82 21.67 0.27
N LYS A 295 -0.76 22.99 0.34
CA LYS A 295 -0.30 23.79 -0.78
C LYS A 295 1.21 23.93 -0.69
N PRO A 296 1.97 23.39 -1.67
CA PRO A 296 3.41 23.53 -1.66
C PRO A 296 3.81 25.00 -1.58
N ALA A 297 4.83 25.29 -0.78
CA ALA A 297 5.44 26.62 -0.84
C ALA A 297 5.97 26.85 -2.27
N PRO A 298 5.92 28.09 -2.78
CA PRO A 298 6.59 28.42 -4.05
C PRO A 298 8.03 27.88 -4.02
N PRO A 299 8.55 27.32 -5.13
CA PRO A 299 9.93 26.87 -5.18
C PRO A 299 10.83 28.00 -4.66
N VAL A 300 11.46 27.78 -3.54
CA VAL A 300 12.52 28.66 -3.08
C VAL A 300 13.63 28.47 -4.12
N THR A 301 13.82 29.46 -4.97
CA THR A 301 15.01 29.50 -5.83
C THR A 301 16.20 29.21 -4.94
N PRO A 302 17.00 28.16 -5.21
CA PRO A 302 18.14 27.85 -4.37
C PRO A 302 19.01 29.13 -4.32
N GLN A 303 19.00 29.78 -3.17
CA GLN A 303 20.04 30.79 -2.93
C GLN A 303 21.32 29.98 -2.97
N LYS A 304 22.10 30.20 -4.05
CA LYS A 304 23.45 29.67 -4.17
C LYS A 304 24.12 29.86 -2.82
N PRO A 305 24.51 28.79 -2.11
CA PRO A 305 25.13 28.92 -0.82
C PRO A 305 26.32 29.89 -1.01
N PRO A 306 26.54 30.86 -0.12
CA PRO A 306 27.80 31.55 -0.13
C PRO A 306 28.86 30.46 -0.04
N ALA A 307 29.87 30.55 -0.93
CA ALA A 307 30.94 29.57 -1.01
C ALA A 307 31.56 29.40 0.39
N GLN A 308 31.08 28.43 1.14
CA GLN A 308 31.70 27.99 2.39
C GLN A 308 32.70 26.91 2.04
N THR A 309 33.96 27.31 2.14
CA THR A 309 35.12 26.42 2.24
C THR A 309 34.86 25.39 3.29
N GLY A 310 35.00 24.13 2.88
CA GLY A 310 34.68 22.93 3.59
C GLY A 310 34.98 22.92 5.10
N ALA A 311 33.98 22.59 5.87
CA ALA A 311 33.95 21.90 7.15
C ALA A 311 32.55 22.13 7.73
N ASP A 312 31.72 21.11 7.80
CA ASP A 312 30.64 20.93 8.76
C ASP A 312 29.44 20.11 8.28
N ILE A 313 29.55 19.39 7.14
CA ILE A 313 28.45 18.47 6.73
C ILE A 313 28.44 17.18 7.56
N ALA A 314 29.56 16.83 8.21
CA ALA A 314 29.68 15.60 9.01
C ALA A 314 28.85 15.62 10.31
N LEU A 315 28.53 16.80 10.85
CA LEU A 315 27.87 16.90 12.16
C LEU A 315 26.34 16.72 12.09
N VAL A 316 25.70 17.15 11.01
CA VAL A 316 24.23 17.09 10.88
C VAL A 316 23.77 15.65 10.60
N VAL A 317 24.53 14.87 9.82
CA VAL A 317 24.20 13.45 9.52
C VAL A 317 24.36 12.58 10.76
N VAL A 318 25.35 12.86 11.63
CA VAL A 318 25.58 12.11 12.88
C VAL A 318 24.47 12.35 13.89
N VAL A 319 23.90 13.55 13.98
CA VAL A 319 22.82 13.87 14.94
C VAL A 319 21.49 13.20 14.52
N ALA A 320 21.18 13.18 13.21
CA ALA A 320 19.98 12.52 12.71
C ALA A 320 20.04 10.98 12.88
N GLY A 321 21.21 10.38 12.58
CA GLY A 321 21.44 8.95 12.76
C GLY A 321 21.39 8.51 14.25
N ALA A 322 21.94 9.32 15.17
CA ALA A 322 21.91 9.04 16.60
C ALA A 322 20.49 9.11 17.19
N ALA A 323 19.66 10.02 16.72
CA ALA A 323 18.27 10.13 17.15
C ALA A 323 17.43 8.92 16.72
N PHE A 324 17.67 8.38 15.51
CA PHE A 324 16.98 7.20 15.00
C PHE A 324 17.35 5.92 15.77
N ILE A 325 18.64 5.73 16.07
CA ILE A 325 19.12 4.58 16.86
C ILE A 325 18.61 4.64 18.30
N LEU A 326 18.56 5.83 18.92
CA LEU A 326 18.01 6.04 20.25
C LEU A 326 16.51 5.78 20.31
N GLY A 327 15.75 6.17 19.28
CA GLY A 327 14.32 5.88 19.14
C GLY A 327 14.04 4.39 19.05
N LEU A 328 14.80 3.67 18.24
CA LEU A 328 14.67 2.21 18.07
C LEU A 328 15.02 1.45 19.37
N LEU A 329 16.08 1.88 20.08
CA LEU A 329 16.48 1.28 21.36
C LEU A 329 15.46 1.54 22.48
N LEU A 330 14.77 2.69 22.46
CA LEU A 330 13.69 2.99 23.40
C LEU A 330 12.46 2.11 23.17
N ILE A 331 12.08 1.86 21.90
CA ILE A 331 10.98 0.97 21.55
C ILE A 331 11.25 -0.47 21.99
N ILE A 332 12.48 -0.97 21.75
CA ILE A 332 12.90 -2.32 22.19
C ILE A 332 12.90 -2.43 23.72
N LYS A 333 13.30 -1.37 24.43
CA LYS A 333 13.36 -1.36 25.90
C LYS A 333 11.98 -1.27 26.55
N MET A 334 11.02 -0.61 25.91
CA MET A 334 9.63 -0.56 26.37
C MET A 334 8.92 -1.90 26.20
N ARG A 335 9.11 -2.60 25.07
CA ARG A 335 8.58 -3.96 24.85
C ARG A 335 9.11 -5.00 25.86
N LYS A 336 10.35 -4.83 26.38
CA LYS A 336 10.92 -5.74 27.39
C LYS A 336 10.42 -5.51 28.82
N LYS A 337 9.64 -4.45 29.06
CA LYS A 337 9.11 -4.10 30.37
C LYS A 337 7.64 -4.48 30.56
N GLU A 338 6.98 -4.93 29.48
CA GLU A 338 5.58 -5.39 29.45
C GLU A 338 5.45 -6.91 29.22
N ALA A 339 6.59 -7.65 29.23
CA ALA A 339 6.63 -9.11 29.17
C ALA A 339 6.96 -9.70 30.55
#